data_dc5e74c252f459211fe7980f43623668
#
_entry.id   dc5e74c252f459211fe7980f43623668
#
_cell.length_a   1.000
_cell.length_b   1.000
_cell.length_c   1.000
_cell.angle_alpha   90.00
_cell.angle_beta   90.00
_cell.angle_gamma   90.00
#
_symmetry.space_group_name_H-M   'P 1'
#
loop_
_entity.id
_entity.type
_entity.pdbx_description
1 polymer ?
#
loop_
_entity_poly.entity_id
_entity_poly.type
_entity_poly.pdbx_seq_one_letter_code
_entity_poly.pdbx_strand_id
1 'polypeptide(L)'
;MEGITKSFAGVRALSGVDLQLERGEVHALVGENGAGKSTLIKIMTGAYTRDGGTMHLEGRAVEFRTPEEAQDAGVVAVYQEVNLLAFRTVAENIYLGREPRRFGLIDWKRMNNDASELLRRLGLEIDPRATLGSLNIALRQMIAIARGVSFGSKVVVLDEPTSSLTEREVSILYDVIRRLKAEGTAVVYISHRFDELYTVCDRVTVLRDGKFVATRPLAGLEKLDLVCLMLGKERDELRQGTTAFEQHDANKGAEPVLRAVNLTRGRKLNQVSVDAAEGEIVGVAGLLGSGRTETARAIFGADKIESGEIYLDGKPLRVRSPRDAIKSGLAFLSEDRKAEGIIPELSVRENLTLAALPALTKFGIVSRAKQQEIVERFMKRLGIKATSADQKIRELSGGNQQKVLLARWLCKNPKFLILDEPTRGIDIGAKGEIQELINELANSGLAVLMISSELEELVEGSSRVIVMRDGQRVGELRGREISQDAIIHAMAEGSAGGATEGGDENDKKELREG
;
A
#
# COMPACT_ATOMS: atom_id res chain seq x y z
N MET A 1 7.43 -15.65 24.52
CA MET A 1 8.66 -14.82 24.38
C MET A 1 8.59 -13.78 25.47
N GLU A 2 9.65 -13.66 26.27
CA GLU A 2 9.67 -12.79 27.45
C GLU A 2 10.97 -12.00 27.49
N GLY A 3 10.89 -10.68 27.62
CA GLY A 3 12.01 -9.78 27.75
C GLY A 3 12.98 -9.78 26.56
N ILE A 4 12.53 -10.02 25.34
CA ILE A 4 13.39 -10.19 24.16
C ILE A 4 14.12 -8.88 23.83
N THR A 5 15.45 -8.98 23.73
CA THR A 5 16.31 -7.86 23.33
C THR A 5 17.11 -8.20 22.09
N LYS A 6 17.33 -7.18 21.23
CA LYS A 6 18.20 -7.28 20.05
C LYS A 6 18.78 -5.95 19.66
N SER A 7 20.08 -5.94 19.34
CA SER A 7 20.79 -4.75 18.84
C SER A 7 21.52 -5.06 17.55
N PHE A 8 21.62 -4.08 16.66
CA PHE A 8 22.37 -4.15 15.40
C PHE A 8 23.25 -2.90 15.27
N ALA A 9 24.56 -3.08 15.12
CA ALA A 9 25.53 -2.00 14.92
C ALA A 9 25.31 -0.78 15.87
N GLY A 10 24.99 -1.06 17.16
CA GLY A 10 24.77 -0.02 18.17
C GLY A 10 23.33 0.52 18.25
N VAL A 11 22.45 0.14 17.34
CA VAL A 11 21.03 0.50 17.38
C VAL A 11 20.21 -0.62 18.03
N ARG A 12 19.46 -0.28 19.06
CA ARG A 12 18.62 -1.24 19.79
C ARG A 12 17.29 -1.42 19.06
N ALA A 13 17.13 -2.56 18.39
CA ALA A 13 15.94 -2.88 17.62
C ALA A 13 14.81 -3.46 18.48
N LEU A 14 15.14 -4.18 19.57
CA LEU A 14 14.17 -4.68 20.57
C LEU A 14 14.70 -4.43 21.98
N SER A 15 13.82 -3.96 22.87
CA SER A 15 14.12 -3.52 24.24
C SER A 15 13.17 -4.18 25.25
N GLY A 16 13.33 -5.49 25.49
CA GLY A 16 12.50 -6.21 26.47
C GLY A 16 11.08 -6.44 25.98
N VAL A 17 10.93 -7.00 24.78
CA VAL A 17 9.63 -7.26 24.15
C VAL A 17 9.06 -8.59 24.63
N ASP A 18 7.78 -8.56 25.01
CA ASP A 18 6.99 -9.74 25.37
C ASP A 18 5.99 -10.06 24.24
N LEU A 19 5.81 -11.36 23.97
CA LEU A 19 4.78 -11.88 23.07
C LEU A 19 4.30 -13.23 23.57
N GLN A 20 3.00 -13.35 23.80
CA GLN A 20 2.35 -14.58 24.21
C GLN A 20 1.29 -14.98 23.20
N LEU A 21 1.35 -16.23 22.74
CA LEU A 21 0.41 -16.83 21.80
C LEU A 21 -0.31 -17.99 22.46
N GLU A 22 -1.59 -18.15 22.19
CA GLU A 22 -2.41 -19.27 22.64
C GLU A 22 -2.66 -20.27 21.50
N ARG A 23 -2.95 -21.51 21.82
CA ARG A 23 -3.30 -22.53 20.83
C ARG A 23 -4.60 -22.19 20.13
N GLY A 24 -4.63 -22.26 18.80
CA GLY A 24 -5.82 -21.94 18.01
C GLY A 24 -6.23 -20.47 18.12
N GLU A 25 -5.26 -19.58 18.30
CA GLU A 25 -5.44 -18.14 18.31
C GLU A 25 -4.92 -17.53 17.00
N VAL A 26 -5.63 -16.55 16.48
CA VAL A 26 -5.09 -15.63 15.47
C VAL A 26 -4.70 -14.33 16.18
N HIS A 27 -3.39 -14.11 16.30
CA HIS A 27 -2.82 -13.01 17.06
C HIS A 27 -2.23 -11.96 16.14
N ALA A 28 -2.78 -10.76 16.16
CA ALA A 28 -2.25 -9.63 15.42
C ALA A 28 -0.95 -9.10 16.06
N LEU A 29 0.07 -8.83 15.27
CA LEU A 29 1.26 -8.09 15.68
C LEU A 29 1.34 -6.78 14.91
N VAL A 30 1.10 -5.66 15.58
CA VAL A 30 1.00 -4.33 14.98
C VAL A 30 2.02 -3.34 15.55
N GLY A 31 2.23 -2.24 14.85
CA GLY A 31 3.15 -1.16 15.21
C GLY A 31 3.67 -0.48 13.95
N GLU A 32 4.24 0.70 14.10
CA GLU A 32 4.82 1.46 12.98
C GLU A 32 6.00 0.72 12.30
N ASN A 33 6.42 1.21 11.14
CA ASN A 33 7.64 0.71 10.50
C ASN A 33 8.85 1.05 11.39
N GLY A 34 9.69 0.04 11.66
CA GLY A 34 10.78 0.20 12.62
C GLY A 34 10.41 -0.15 14.08
N ALA A 35 9.14 -0.44 14.39
CA ALA A 35 8.71 -0.83 15.74
C ALA A 35 9.28 -2.18 16.23
N GLY A 36 10.04 -2.91 15.39
CA GLY A 36 10.70 -4.16 15.77
C GLY A 36 9.95 -5.43 15.36
N LYS A 37 8.77 -5.35 14.72
CA LYS A 37 7.95 -6.52 14.33
C LYS A 37 8.76 -7.58 13.56
N SER A 38 9.38 -7.18 12.44
CA SER A 38 10.15 -8.10 11.60
C SER A 38 11.38 -8.67 12.33
N THR A 39 11.99 -7.92 13.25
CA THR A 39 13.09 -8.39 14.08
C THR A 39 12.61 -9.47 15.07
N LEU A 40 11.45 -9.25 15.72
CA LEU A 40 10.85 -10.22 16.64
C LEU A 40 10.49 -11.53 15.91
N ILE A 41 9.89 -11.43 14.72
CA ILE A 41 9.57 -12.59 13.88
C ILE A 41 10.83 -13.34 13.45
N LYS A 42 11.88 -12.63 13.02
CA LYS A 42 13.14 -13.27 12.63
C LYS A 42 13.84 -13.98 13.80
N ILE A 43 13.65 -13.52 15.03
CA ILE A 43 14.12 -14.22 16.24
C ILE A 43 13.23 -15.46 16.48
N MET A 44 11.91 -15.33 16.40
CA MET A 44 10.97 -16.43 16.56
C MET A 44 11.22 -17.57 15.57
N THR A 45 11.62 -17.23 14.35
CA THR A 45 11.89 -18.17 13.25
C THR A 45 13.34 -18.58 13.12
N GLY A 46 14.22 -18.22 14.05
CA GLY A 46 15.62 -18.64 14.04
C GLY A 46 16.51 -17.96 12.99
N ALA A 47 15.97 -16.96 12.24
CA ALA A 47 16.77 -16.19 11.28
C ALA A 47 17.72 -15.20 11.97
N TYR A 48 17.38 -14.77 13.19
CA TYR A 48 18.24 -14.00 14.07
C TYR A 48 18.30 -14.63 15.46
N THR A 49 19.45 -14.54 16.12
CA THR A 49 19.59 -14.86 17.54
C THR A 49 19.22 -13.65 18.38
N ARG A 50 18.56 -13.87 19.53
CA ARG A 50 18.30 -12.83 20.52
C ARG A 50 19.58 -12.49 21.29
N ASP A 51 19.67 -11.28 21.84
CA ASP A 51 20.77 -10.86 22.72
C ASP A 51 20.41 -11.10 24.20
N GLY A 52 19.10 -11.16 24.53
CA GLY A 52 18.59 -11.46 25.86
C GLY A 52 17.11 -11.83 25.85
N GLY A 53 16.59 -12.21 27.00
CA GLY A 53 15.22 -12.72 27.18
C GLY A 53 15.12 -14.24 26.97
N THR A 54 13.90 -14.77 27.07
CA THR A 54 13.63 -16.22 26.96
C THR A 54 12.51 -16.49 25.97
N MET A 55 12.56 -17.65 25.32
CA MET A 55 11.51 -18.13 24.43
C MET A 55 11.10 -19.53 24.85
N HIS A 56 9.78 -19.74 24.96
CA HIS A 56 9.19 -21.03 25.29
C HIS A 56 8.21 -21.45 24.20
N LEU A 57 8.23 -22.72 23.83
CA LEU A 57 7.25 -23.34 22.95
C LEU A 57 6.61 -24.52 23.69
N GLU A 58 5.29 -24.46 23.91
CA GLU A 58 4.54 -25.45 24.71
C GLU A 58 5.16 -25.68 26.10
N GLY A 59 5.57 -24.61 26.77
CA GLY A 59 6.17 -24.63 28.10
C GLY A 59 7.63 -25.08 28.16
N ARG A 60 8.24 -25.46 27.03
CA ARG A 60 9.66 -25.84 26.96
C ARG A 60 10.50 -24.66 26.48
N ALA A 61 11.60 -24.39 27.18
CA ALA A 61 12.56 -23.40 26.74
C ALA A 61 13.18 -23.81 25.39
N VAL A 62 13.18 -22.90 24.43
CA VAL A 62 13.73 -23.14 23.09
C VAL A 62 14.66 -22.00 22.66
N GLU A 63 15.64 -22.35 21.86
CA GLU A 63 16.54 -21.41 21.21
C GLU A 63 16.79 -21.91 19.79
N PHE A 64 16.38 -21.14 18.80
CA PHE A 64 16.59 -21.49 17.40
C PHE A 64 17.78 -20.68 16.86
N ARG A 65 18.74 -21.37 16.25
CA ARG A 65 19.93 -20.77 15.62
C ARG A 65 19.81 -20.72 14.10
N THR A 66 18.90 -21.53 13.56
CA THR A 66 18.61 -21.59 12.13
C THR A 66 17.08 -21.68 11.90
N PRO A 67 16.59 -21.22 10.74
CA PRO A 67 15.19 -21.38 10.37
C PRO A 67 14.74 -22.85 10.30
N GLU A 68 15.64 -23.77 10.00
CA GLU A 68 15.35 -25.22 9.95
C GLU A 68 15.01 -25.75 11.35
N GLU A 69 15.77 -25.36 12.39
CA GLU A 69 15.49 -25.73 13.77
C GLU A 69 14.09 -25.22 14.22
N ALA A 70 13.73 -24.00 13.84
CA ALA A 70 12.41 -23.44 14.13
C ALA A 70 11.29 -24.21 13.42
N GLN A 71 11.49 -24.54 12.13
CA GLN A 71 10.53 -25.33 11.35
C GLN A 71 10.35 -26.72 11.92
N ASP A 72 11.44 -27.40 12.34
CA ASP A 72 11.39 -28.72 12.95
C ASP A 72 10.65 -28.72 14.30
N ALA A 73 10.73 -27.60 15.05
CA ALA A 73 9.95 -27.40 16.26
C ALA A 73 8.48 -27.03 15.99
N GLY A 74 8.12 -26.70 14.75
CA GLY A 74 6.76 -26.34 14.30
C GLY A 74 6.51 -24.82 14.26
N VAL A 75 7.55 -23.98 14.14
CA VAL A 75 7.40 -22.52 13.97
C VAL A 75 7.81 -22.15 12.54
N VAL A 76 6.86 -21.61 11.77
CA VAL A 76 7.04 -21.30 10.34
C VAL A 76 6.61 -19.89 10.03
N ALA A 77 7.34 -19.20 9.14
CA ALA A 77 6.93 -17.90 8.59
C ALA A 77 6.69 -17.97 7.08
N VAL A 78 5.62 -17.32 6.67
CA VAL A 78 5.29 -17.01 5.28
C VAL A 78 5.47 -15.51 5.11
N TYR A 79 6.56 -15.13 4.44
CA TYR A 79 6.90 -13.73 4.19
C TYR A 79 6.14 -13.16 2.99
N GLN A 80 6.08 -11.84 2.90
CA GLN A 80 5.44 -11.09 1.81
C GLN A 80 5.95 -11.49 0.42
N GLU A 81 7.27 -11.73 0.29
CA GLU A 81 7.85 -12.27 -0.95
C GLU A 81 7.83 -13.81 -0.90
N VAL A 82 6.98 -14.38 -1.73
CA VAL A 82 6.78 -15.83 -1.80
C VAL A 82 7.92 -16.50 -2.55
N ASN A 83 8.89 -17.06 -1.80
CA ASN A 83 10.01 -17.82 -2.37
C ASN A 83 9.58 -19.22 -2.80
N LEU A 84 8.93 -19.32 -3.95
CA LEU A 84 8.51 -20.57 -4.58
C LEU A 84 9.13 -20.72 -5.97
N LEU A 85 9.35 -21.97 -6.40
CA LEU A 85 9.95 -22.30 -7.68
C LEU A 85 8.86 -22.41 -8.77
N ALA A 86 8.70 -21.38 -9.60
CA ALA A 86 7.63 -21.28 -10.59
C ALA A 86 7.62 -22.41 -11.62
N PHE A 87 8.79 -23.00 -11.93
CA PHE A 87 8.97 -24.09 -12.91
C PHE A 87 8.76 -25.49 -12.30
N ARG A 88 8.54 -25.60 -11.00
CA ARG A 88 8.23 -26.85 -10.30
C ARG A 88 6.73 -27.02 -10.10
N THR A 89 6.32 -28.25 -9.83
CA THR A 89 4.93 -28.54 -9.50
C THR A 89 4.55 -28.02 -8.11
N VAL A 90 3.25 -27.96 -7.85
CA VAL A 90 2.70 -27.59 -6.54
C VAL A 90 3.22 -28.54 -5.46
N ALA A 91 3.16 -29.87 -5.69
CA ALA A 91 3.66 -30.87 -4.73
C ALA A 91 5.16 -30.72 -4.47
N GLU A 92 5.97 -30.48 -5.50
CA GLU A 92 7.40 -30.23 -5.33
C GLU A 92 7.68 -28.97 -4.50
N ASN A 93 6.89 -27.91 -4.68
CA ASN A 93 7.02 -26.70 -3.86
C ASN A 93 6.62 -26.92 -2.40
N ILE A 94 5.56 -27.68 -2.14
CA ILE A 94 5.10 -27.98 -0.78
C ILE A 94 6.16 -28.80 -0.02
N TYR A 95 6.75 -29.81 -0.67
CA TYR A 95 7.71 -30.72 -0.03
C TYR A 95 9.17 -30.42 -0.34
N LEU A 96 9.48 -29.24 -0.86
CA LEU A 96 10.83 -28.85 -1.23
C LEU A 96 11.82 -29.02 -0.05
N GLY A 97 12.87 -29.84 -0.29
CA GLY A 97 13.89 -30.20 0.70
C GLY A 97 13.49 -31.29 1.69
N ARG A 98 12.24 -31.80 1.59
CA ARG A 98 11.67 -32.85 2.46
C ARG A 98 10.84 -33.87 1.67
N GLU A 99 11.23 -34.10 0.43
CA GLU A 99 10.54 -35.02 -0.46
C GLU A 99 10.46 -36.42 0.20
N PRO A 100 9.27 -37.06 0.26
CA PRO A 100 9.15 -38.42 0.75
C PRO A 100 9.99 -39.35 -0.10
N ARG A 101 10.80 -40.18 0.54
CA ARG A 101 11.74 -41.08 -0.14
C ARG A 101 11.40 -42.54 0.15
N ARG A 102 11.59 -43.36 -0.89
CA ARG A 102 11.51 -44.81 -0.80
C ARG A 102 12.77 -45.41 -1.46
N PHE A 103 13.50 -46.20 -0.71
CA PHE A 103 14.79 -46.78 -1.15
C PHE A 103 15.80 -45.73 -1.65
N GLY A 104 15.83 -44.54 -1.04
CA GLY A 104 16.74 -43.47 -1.43
C GLY A 104 16.27 -42.59 -2.61
N LEU A 105 15.23 -42.99 -3.33
CA LEU A 105 14.63 -42.23 -4.44
C LEU A 105 13.37 -41.49 -3.97
N ILE A 106 13.03 -40.39 -4.65
CA ILE A 106 11.80 -39.62 -4.34
C ILE A 106 10.58 -40.48 -4.69
N ASP A 107 9.66 -40.62 -3.73
CA ASP A 107 8.36 -41.27 -3.92
C ASP A 107 7.33 -40.25 -4.43
N TRP A 108 7.33 -40.05 -5.73
CA TRP A 108 6.46 -39.10 -6.42
C TRP A 108 4.97 -39.38 -6.18
N LYS A 109 4.58 -40.66 -6.11
CA LYS A 109 3.17 -41.03 -5.89
C LYS A 109 2.72 -40.59 -4.50
N ARG A 110 3.53 -40.90 -3.48
CA ARG A 110 3.26 -40.52 -2.09
C ARG A 110 3.24 -39.00 -1.97
N MET A 111 4.24 -38.30 -2.53
CA MET A 111 4.34 -36.83 -2.47
C MET A 111 3.10 -36.14 -3.07
N ASN A 112 2.62 -36.60 -4.22
CA ASN A 112 1.41 -36.03 -4.84
C ASN A 112 0.14 -36.35 -4.04
N ASN A 113 0.01 -37.54 -3.45
CA ASN A 113 -1.12 -37.92 -2.63
C ASN A 113 -1.16 -37.09 -1.33
N ASP A 114 -0.03 -36.99 -0.63
CA ASP A 114 0.10 -36.24 0.60
C ASP A 114 -0.16 -34.74 0.35
N ALA A 115 0.33 -34.18 -0.77
CA ALA A 115 0.03 -32.81 -1.20
C ALA A 115 -1.47 -32.61 -1.49
N SER A 116 -2.12 -33.56 -2.19
CA SER A 116 -3.56 -33.50 -2.48
C SER A 116 -4.39 -33.52 -1.20
N GLU A 117 -4.02 -34.36 -0.23
CA GLU A 117 -4.71 -34.44 1.06
C GLU A 117 -4.56 -33.16 1.87
N LEU A 118 -3.34 -32.59 1.92
CA LEU A 118 -3.06 -31.31 2.57
C LEU A 118 -3.88 -30.16 1.95
N LEU A 119 -3.87 -30.05 0.63
CA LEU A 119 -4.62 -29.00 -0.08
C LEU A 119 -6.12 -29.12 0.19
N ARG A 120 -6.68 -30.34 0.15
CA ARG A 120 -8.08 -30.61 0.47
C ARG A 120 -8.42 -30.24 1.93
N ARG A 121 -7.52 -30.55 2.88
CA ARG A 121 -7.67 -30.18 4.30
C ARG A 121 -7.76 -28.66 4.45
N LEU A 122 -6.95 -27.92 3.70
CA LEU A 122 -6.98 -26.45 3.66
C LEU A 122 -8.15 -25.88 2.83
N GLY A 123 -8.94 -26.74 2.14
CA GLY A 123 -10.05 -26.31 1.27
C GLY A 123 -9.62 -25.72 -0.05
N LEU A 124 -8.44 -26.09 -0.53
CA LEU A 124 -7.88 -25.62 -1.78
C LEU A 124 -8.07 -26.69 -2.86
N GLU A 125 -8.82 -26.38 -3.90
CA GLU A 125 -9.01 -27.23 -5.09
C GLU A 125 -7.91 -26.97 -6.12
N ILE A 126 -6.71 -27.48 -5.87
CA ILE A 126 -5.53 -27.30 -6.72
C ILE A 126 -4.95 -28.66 -7.06
N ASP A 127 -4.66 -28.91 -8.35
CA ASP A 127 -3.96 -30.12 -8.78
C ASP A 127 -2.49 -30.07 -8.29
N PRO A 128 -2.03 -31.00 -7.44
CA PRO A 128 -0.66 -31.03 -6.96
C PRO A 128 0.39 -31.20 -8.06
N ARG A 129 -0.01 -31.68 -9.24
CA ARG A 129 0.86 -31.86 -10.41
C ARG A 129 0.94 -30.63 -11.31
N ALA A 130 0.06 -29.64 -11.11
CA ALA A 130 0.11 -28.39 -11.87
C ALA A 130 1.44 -27.67 -11.64
N THR A 131 1.99 -27.07 -12.69
CA THR A 131 3.17 -26.20 -12.57
C THR A 131 2.80 -24.94 -11.81
N LEU A 132 3.57 -24.57 -10.79
CA LEU A 132 3.26 -23.40 -9.97
C LEU A 132 3.15 -22.11 -10.79
N GLY A 133 3.97 -21.97 -11.83
CA GLY A 133 3.96 -20.83 -12.74
C GLY A 133 2.64 -20.59 -13.48
N SER A 134 1.79 -21.62 -13.64
CA SER A 134 0.47 -21.51 -14.27
C SER A 134 -0.61 -20.96 -13.34
N LEU A 135 -0.33 -20.86 -12.03
CA LEU A 135 -1.27 -20.38 -11.02
C LEU A 135 -1.18 -18.86 -10.87
N ASN A 136 -2.29 -18.23 -10.50
CA ASN A 136 -2.31 -16.82 -10.15
C ASN A 136 -1.55 -16.56 -8.82
N ILE A 137 -1.31 -15.29 -8.49
CA ILE A 137 -0.54 -14.88 -7.32
C ILE A 137 -1.19 -15.38 -6.02
N ALA A 138 -2.52 -15.33 -5.92
CA ALA A 138 -3.25 -15.77 -4.75
C ALA A 138 -3.07 -17.26 -4.47
N LEU A 139 -3.23 -18.11 -5.48
CA LEU A 139 -3.03 -19.54 -5.33
C LEU A 139 -1.59 -19.87 -4.95
N ARG A 140 -0.60 -19.12 -5.48
CA ARG A 140 0.80 -19.28 -5.06
C ARG A 140 0.97 -18.91 -3.57
N GLN A 141 0.30 -17.86 -3.09
CA GLN A 141 0.32 -17.50 -1.67
C GLN A 141 -0.28 -18.63 -0.81
N MET A 142 -1.40 -19.22 -1.25
CA MET A 142 -2.00 -20.37 -0.56
C MET A 142 -1.05 -21.59 -0.54
N ILE A 143 -0.29 -21.83 -1.62
CA ILE A 143 0.73 -22.89 -1.67
C ILE A 143 1.89 -22.61 -0.69
N ALA A 144 2.30 -21.35 -0.54
CA ALA A 144 3.31 -20.99 0.47
C ALA A 144 2.84 -21.29 1.90
N ILE A 145 1.56 -20.99 2.19
CA ILE A 145 0.94 -21.34 3.48
C ILE A 145 0.85 -22.86 3.63
N ALA A 146 0.39 -23.58 2.60
CA ALA A 146 0.32 -25.04 2.60
C ALA A 146 1.69 -25.67 2.85
N ARG A 147 2.74 -25.15 2.23
CA ARG A 147 4.13 -25.56 2.49
C ARG A 147 4.49 -25.36 3.96
N GLY A 148 4.19 -24.19 4.53
CA GLY A 148 4.42 -23.92 5.96
C GLY A 148 3.72 -24.92 6.86
N VAL A 149 2.44 -25.19 6.60
CA VAL A 149 1.61 -26.09 7.40
C VAL A 149 1.96 -27.57 7.23
N SER A 150 2.57 -27.97 6.10
CA SER A 150 2.94 -29.37 5.82
C SER A 150 3.87 -29.99 6.87
N PHE A 151 4.48 -29.17 7.70
CA PHE A 151 5.42 -29.59 8.76
C PHE A 151 4.78 -29.86 10.11
N GLY A 152 3.43 -29.87 10.22
CA GLY A 152 2.76 -30.01 11.52
C GLY A 152 2.96 -28.76 12.38
N SER A 153 2.81 -27.59 11.78
CA SER A 153 3.11 -26.32 12.41
C SER A 153 2.23 -26.03 13.62
N LYS A 154 2.85 -25.60 14.70
CA LYS A 154 2.22 -25.13 15.94
C LYS A 154 1.98 -23.62 15.88
N VAL A 155 2.91 -22.91 15.24
CA VAL A 155 2.86 -21.45 15.02
C VAL A 155 3.14 -21.16 13.55
N VAL A 156 2.24 -20.41 12.92
CA VAL A 156 2.39 -19.90 11.54
C VAL A 156 2.38 -18.39 11.57
N VAL A 157 3.44 -17.78 11.07
CA VAL A 157 3.53 -16.32 10.92
C VAL A 157 3.17 -15.95 9.49
N LEU A 158 2.21 -15.02 9.32
CA LEU A 158 1.78 -14.47 8.05
C LEU A 158 2.13 -12.98 8.02
N ASP A 159 3.10 -12.60 7.19
CA ASP A 159 3.59 -11.22 7.07
C ASP A 159 2.98 -10.57 5.84
N GLU A 160 2.03 -9.64 6.04
CA GLU A 160 1.26 -8.92 5.00
C GLU A 160 0.68 -9.85 3.90
N PRO A 161 -0.04 -10.91 4.26
CA PRO A 161 -0.41 -11.96 3.31
C PRO A 161 -1.43 -11.51 2.25
N THR A 162 -2.06 -10.35 2.40
CA THR A 162 -3.13 -9.83 1.53
C THR A 162 -2.65 -8.76 0.55
N SER A 163 -1.41 -8.30 0.66
CA SER A 163 -0.87 -7.14 -0.08
C SER A 163 -1.02 -7.22 -1.62
N SER A 164 -1.18 -8.44 -2.18
CA SER A 164 -1.30 -8.69 -3.62
C SER A 164 -2.58 -9.43 -4.00
N LEU A 165 -3.56 -9.51 -3.08
CA LEU A 165 -4.77 -10.29 -3.25
C LEU A 165 -5.99 -9.42 -3.53
N THR A 166 -6.90 -9.93 -4.38
CA THR A 166 -8.23 -9.35 -4.56
C THR A 166 -9.15 -9.73 -3.38
N GLU A 167 -10.26 -9.03 -3.18
CA GLU A 167 -11.21 -9.31 -2.09
C GLU A 167 -11.70 -10.77 -2.06
N ARG A 168 -11.96 -11.38 -3.22
CA ARG A 168 -12.33 -12.80 -3.32
C ARG A 168 -11.22 -13.72 -2.84
N GLU A 169 -9.99 -13.39 -3.16
CA GLU A 169 -8.81 -14.17 -2.77
C GLU A 169 -8.49 -14.01 -1.28
N VAL A 170 -8.73 -12.81 -0.72
CA VAL A 170 -8.65 -12.56 0.73
C VAL A 170 -9.65 -13.43 1.50
N SER A 171 -10.87 -13.61 0.99
CA SER A 171 -11.87 -14.50 1.60
C SER A 171 -11.36 -15.95 1.70
N ILE A 172 -10.72 -16.47 0.63
CA ILE A 172 -10.13 -17.82 0.63
C ILE A 172 -9.00 -17.92 1.68
N LEU A 173 -8.16 -16.91 1.78
CA LEU A 173 -7.11 -16.85 2.80
C LEU A 173 -7.70 -16.91 4.22
N TYR A 174 -8.77 -16.16 4.50
CA TYR A 174 -9.41 -16.17 5.80
C TYR A 174 -10.01 -17.54 6.13
N ASP A 175 -10.56 -18.26 5.15
CA ASP A 175 -11.05 -19.62 5.35
C ASP A 175 -9.91 -20.59 5.69
N VAL A 176 -8.75 -20.45 5.06
CA VAL A 176 -7.54 -21.21 5.40
C VAL A 176 -7.11 -20.91 6.84
N ILE A 177 -7.05 -19.63 7.22
CA ILE A 177 -6.66 -19.22 8.59
C ILE A 177 -7.64 -19.77 9.63
N ARG A 178 -8.97 -19.72 9.37
CA ARG A 178 -9.99 -20.28 10.26
C ARG A 178 -9.83 -21.80 10.45
N ARG A 179 -9.45 -22.53 9.41
CA ARG A 179 -9.16 -23.97 9.49
C ARG A 179 -7.93 -24.24 10.34
N LEU A 180 -6.84 -23.51 10.13
CA LEU A 180 -5.63 -23.61 10.94
C LEU A 180 -5.92 -23.34 12.43
N LYS A 181 -6.69 -22.30 12.71
CA LYS A 181 -7.16 -21.99 14.06
C LYS A 181 -7.96 -23.14 14.67
N ALA A 182 -8.91 -23.72 13.92
CA ALA A 182 -9.73 -24.86 14.37
C ALA A 182 -8.90 -26.13 14.64
N GLU A 183 -7.78 -26.30 13.94
CA GLU A 183 -6.82 -27.39 14.16
C GLU A 183 -5.87 -27.14 15.35
N GLY A 184 -5.99 -25.99 16.03
CA GLY A 184 -5.18 -25.62 17.19
C GLY A 184 -3.83 -24.99 16.84
N THR A 185 -3.60 -24.60 15.58
CA THR A 185 -2.42 -23.86 15.18
C THR A 185 -2.57 -22.40 15.59
N ALA A 186 -1.56 -21.83 16.25
CA ALA A 186 -1.50 -20.39 16.52
C ALA A 186 -1.02 -19.65 15.26
N VAL A 187 -1.71 -18.57 14.90
CA VAL A 187 -1.36 -17.75 13.73
C VAL A 187 -0.94 -16.37 14.19
N VAL A 188 0.27 -15.94 13.87
CA VAL A 188 0.70 -14.55 14.02
C VAL A 188 0.41 -13.81 12.71
N TYR A 189 -0.45 -12.81 12.76
CA TYR A 189 -0.91 -12.06 11.60
C TYR A 189 -0.35 -10.64 11.63
N ILE A 190 0.42 -10.27 10.63
CA ILE A 190 0.96 -8.92 10.48
C ILE A 190 0.27 -8.27 9.31
N SER A 191 -0.41 -7.16 9.57
CA SER A 191 -1.03 -6.31 8.56
C SER A 191 -1.08 -4.88 9.07
N HIS A 192 -1.08 -3.93 8.13
CA HIS A 192 -1.34 -2.53 8.40
C HIS A 192 -2.81 -2.15 8.10
N ARG A 193 -3.61 -3.10 7.59
CA ARG A 193 -5.03 -2.91 7.27
C ARG A 193 -5.90 -3.33 8.46
N PHE A 194 -6.47 -2.34 9.15
CA PHE A 194 -7.28 -2.60 10.35
C PHE A 194 -8.47 -3.53 10.09
N ASP A 195 -9.16 -3.37 8.96
CA ASP A 195 -10.32 -4.18 8.63
C ASP A 195 -10.01 -5.69 8.62
N GLU A 196 -8.79 -6.04 8.18
CA GLU A 196 -8.31 -7.42 8.22
C GLU A 196 -8.13 -7.90 9.66
N LEU A 197 -7.51 -7.07 10.51
CA LEU A 197 -7.25 -7.43 11.92
C LEU A 197 -8.56 -7.71 12.65
N TYR A 198 -9.57 -6.84 12.49
CA TYR A 198 -10.88 -7.00 13.14
C TYR A 198 -11.70 -8.14 12.55
N THR A 199 -11.41 -8.58 11.32
CA THR A 199 -12.12 -9.69 10.67
C THR A 199 -11.59 -11.06 11.07
N VAL A 200 -10.26 -11.19 11.28
CA VAL A 200 -9.64 -12.51 11.39
C VAL A 200 -8.91 -12.74 12.70
N CYS A 201 -8.50 -11.70 13.44
CA CYS A 201 -7.70 -11.83 14.63
C CYS A 201 -8.54 -11.78 15.93
N ASP A 202 -8.07 -12.49 16.96
CA ASP A 202 -8.69 -12.53 18.29
C ASP A 202 -8.10 -11.47 19.23
N ARG A 203 -6.78 -11.36 19.23
CA ARG A 203 -6.01 -10.46 20.10
C ARG A 203 -4.97 -9.70 19.28
N VAL A 204 -4.49 -8.62 19.83
CA VAL A 204 -3.45 -7.79 19.22
C VAL A 204 -2.37 -7.44 20.21
N THR A 205 -1.11 -7.59 19.81
CA THR A 205 0.06 -7.03 20.50
C THR A 205 0.58 -5.84 19.73
N VAL A 206 0.74 -4.72 20.44
CA VAL A 206 1.25 -3.47 19.90
C VAL A 206 2.71 -3.29 20.29
N LEU A 207 3.57 -3.07 19.29
CA LEU A 207 4.96 -2.67 19.47
C LEU A 207 5.16 -1.21 19.03
N ARG A 208 6.02 -0.48 19.75
CA ARG A 208 6.44 0.87 19.40
C ARG A 208 7.89 1.11 19.81
N ASP A 209 8.71 1.62 18.89
CA ASP A 209 10.14 1.93 19.12
C ASP A 209 10.92 0.77 19.74
N GLY A 210 10.67 -0.46 19.26
CA GLY A 210 11.32 -1.68 19.76
C GLY A 210 10.87 -2.12 21.16
N LYS A 211 9.76 -1.59 21.68
CA LYS A 211 9.21 -1.93 23.00
C LYS A 211 7.81 -2.51 22.88
N PHE A 212 7.45 -3.36 23.84
CA PHE A 212 6.10 -3.80 24.07
C PHE A 212 5.26 -2.65 24.65
N VAL A 213 4.07 -2.41 24.08
CA VAL A 213 3.13 -1.40 24.56
C VAL A 213 1.98 -2.06 25.30
N ALA A 214 1.25 -2.94 24.63
CA ALA A 214 0.11 -3.66 25.22
C ALA A 214 -0.27 -4.88 24.39
N THR A 215 -0.92 -5.83 25.04
CA THR A 215 -1.72 -6.87 24.38
C THR A 215 -3.19 -6.68 24.77
N ARG A 216 -4.10 -6.71 23.80
CA ARG A 216 -5.54 -6.51 24.00
C ARG A 216 -6.35 -7.50 23.17
N PRO A 217 -7.54 -7.95 23.62
CA PRO A 217 -8.51 -8.58 22.74
C PRO A 217 -9.02 -7.55 21.73
N LEU A 218 -9.21 -7.96 20.47
CA LEU A 218 -9.79 -7.07 19.44
C LEU A 218 -11.29 -6.91 19.61
N ALA A 219 -11.96 -7.91 20.19
CA ALA A 219 -13.38 -7.80 20.54
C ALA A 219 -13.60 -6.65 21.53
N GLY A 220 -14.31 -5.60 21.09
CA GLY A 220 -14.61 -4.43 21.91
C GLY A 220 -13.51 -3.35 21.94
N LEU A 221 -12.38 -3.53 21.27
CA LEU A 221 -11.36 -2.50 21.09
C LEU A 221 -11.74 -1.61 19.92
N GLU A 222 -11.90 -0.30 20.13
CA GLU A 222 -12.16 0.64 19.03
C GLU A 222 -10.91 0.83 18.15
N LYS A 223 -11.10 1.02 16.84
CA LYS A 223 -9.98 1.27 15.89
C LYS A 223 -9.11 2.45 16.33
N LEU A 224 -9.75 3.52 16.81
CA LEU A 224 -9.06 4.72 17.27
C LEU A 224 -8.15 4.42 18.47
N ASP A 225 -8.59 3.57 19.41
CA ASP A 225 -7.76 3.20 20.57
C ASP A 225 -6.54 2.39 20.15
N LEU A 226 -6.70 1.51 19.16
CA LEU A 226 -5.57 0.76 18.61
C LEU A 226 -4.56 1.71 17.95
N VAL A 227 -5.01 2.70 17.20
CA VAL A 227 -4.16 3.74 16.62
C VAL A 227 -3.47 4.56 17.70
N CYS A 228 -4.18 4.98 18.77
CA CYS A 228 -3.60 5.67 19.91
C CYS A 228 -2.45 4.88 20.54
N LEU A 229 -2.64 3.57 20.76
CA LEU A 229 -1.60 2.69 21.31
C LEU A 229 -0.38 2.61 20.38
N MET A 230 -0.60 2.54 19.06
CA MET A 230 0.48 2.45 18.08
C MET A 230 1.30 3.74 17.98
N LEU A 231 0.64 4.90 17.96
CA LEU A 231 1.28 6.21 17.82
C LEU A 231 1.77 6.78 19.16
N GLY A 232 1.23 6.32 20.29
CA GLY A 232 1.52 6.86 21.61
C GLY A 232 0.93 8.23 21.86
N LYS A 233 -0.16 8.55 21.17
CA LYS A 233 -0.92 9.79 21.29
C LYS A 233 -2.21 9.57 22.06
N GLU A 234 -2.71 10.59 22.73
CA GLU A 234 -4.02 10.53 23.37
C GLU A 234 -5.14 10.72 22.33
N ARG A 235 -6.37 10.22 22.65
CA ARG A 235 -7.54 10.31 21.75
C ARG A 235 -7.82 11.76 21.30
N ASP A 236 -7.67 12.72 22.21
CA ASP A 236 -7.97 14.12 21.92
C ASP A 236 -6.95 14.77 20.98
N GLU A 237 -5.70 14.34 21.04
CA GLU A 237 -4.65 14.77 20.11
C GLU A 237 -4.90 14.25 18.68
N LEU A 238 -5.39 13.01 18.56
CA LEU A 238 -5.73 12.43 17.23
C LEU A 238 -7.02 13.03 16.66
N ARG A 239 -8.03 13.31 17.49
CA ARG A 239 -9.25 14.00 17.04
C ARG A 239 -8.97 15.43 16.56
N GLN A 240 -8.02 16.13 17.15
CA GLN A 240 -7.58 17.44 16.68
C GLN A 240 -6.74 17.35 15.41
N GLY A 241 -6.01 16.25 15.18
CA GLY A 241 -5.22 16.01 13.97
C GLY A 241 -6.01 15.45 12.78
N THR A 242 -7.10 14.71 13.01
CA THR A 242 -7.99 14.22 11.94
C THR A 242 -9.01 15.26 11.47
N THR A 243 -9.19 16.37 12.20
CA THR A 243 -10.02 17.53 11.80
C THR A 243 -9.20 18.64 11.12
N ALA A 244 -7.92 18.42 10.83
CA ALA A 244 -7.05 19.41 10.18
C ALA A 244 -7.34 19.62 8.68
N PHE A 245 -8.32 18.91 8.12
CA PHE A 245 -8.86 19.27 6.82
C PHE A 245 -9.86 20.42 7.00
N GLU A 246 -9.40 21.66 6.93
CA GLU A 246 -10.28 22.77 6.59
C GLU A 246 -10.89 22.43 5.22
N GLN A 247 -12.21 22.18 5.21
CA GLN A 247 -12.96 22.04 3.96
C GLN A 247 -12.68 23.28 3.10
N HIS A 248 -11.83 23.12 2.13
CA HIS A 248 -11.63 24.15 1.13
C HIS A 248 -12.90 24.20 0.30
N ASP A 249 -13.73 25.21 0.54
CA ASP A 249 -14.71 25.64 -0.44
C ASP A 249 -13.92 26.03 -1.69
N ALA A 250 -13.81 25.07 -2.62
CA ALA A 250 -13.18 25.31 -3.91
C ALA A 250 -13.83 26.56 -4.49
N ASN A 251 -13.03 27.53 -4.89
CA ASN A 251 -13.44 28.77 -5.54
C ASN A 251 -14.42 28.46 -6.68
N LYS A 252 -15.72 28.54 -6.41
CA LYS A 252 -16.76 28.31 -7.41
C LYS A 252 -16.59 29.37 -8.50
N GLY A 253 -15.98 28.98 -9.64
CA GLY A 253 -15.80 29.86 -10.80
C GLY A 253 -14.37 30.21 -11.15
N ALA A 254 -13.34 29.72 -10.45
CA ALA A 254 -11.95 29.89 -10.86
C ALA A 254 -11.65 29.07 -12.12
N GLU A 255 -10.92 29.66 -13.08
CA GLU A 255 -10.42 28.91 -14.23
C GLU A 255 -9.51 27.76 -13.76
N PRO A 256 -9.70 26.53 -14.27
CA PRO A 256 -8.87 25.41 -13.86
C PRO A 256 -7.41 25.59 -14.32
N VAL A 257 -6.48 25.30 -13.43
CA VAL A 257 -5.05 25.24 -13.73
C VAL A 257 -4.78 24.14 -14.75
N LEU A 258 -5.38 22.95 -14.55
CA LEU A 258 -5.34 21.87 -15.53
C LEU A 258 -6.77 21.46 -15.92
N ARG A 259 -6.97 21.27 -17.22
CA ARG A 259 -8.20 20.73 -17.78
C ARG A 259 -7.88 19.69 -18.84
N ALA A 260 -8.21 18.45 -18.57
CA ALA A 260 -8.15 17.34 -19.53
C ALA A 260 -9.57 17.02 -19.98
N VAL A 261 -9.80 16.95 -21.30
CA VAL A 261 -11.14 16.82 -21.89
C VAL A 261 -11.20 15.61 -22.79
N ASN A 262 -12.17 14.73 -22.54
CA ASN A 262 -12.50 13.58 -23.39
C ASN A 262 -11.30 12.68 -23.73
N LEU A 263 -10.42 12.42 -22.75
CA LEU A 263 -9.28 11.55 -22.94
C LEU A 263 -9.73 10.14 -23.30
N THR A 264 -9.25 9.62 -24.42
CA THR A 264 -9.57 8.26 -24.89
C THR A 264 -8.29 7.50 -25.20
N ARG A 265 -8.26 6.21 -24.74
CA ARG A 265 -7.15 5.29 -24.95
C ARG A 265 -7.62 3.84 -24.97
N GLY A 266 -7.87 3.29 -26.14
CA GLY A 266 -8.34 1.93 -26.32
C GLY A 266 -9.57 1.62 -25.45
N ARG A 267 -9.51 0.50 -24.72
CA ARG A 267 -10.57 0.11 -23.76
C ARG A 267 -10.33 0.64 -22.34
N LYS A 268 -9.19 1.27 -22.08
CA LYS A 268 -8.78 1.69 -20.74
C LYS A 268 -9.32 3.05 -20.34
N LEU A 269 -9.49 3.96 -21.30
CA LEU A 269 -10.06 5.28 -21.08
C LEU A 269 -11.06 5.60 -22.20
N ASN A 270 -12.26 5.98 -21.83
CA ASN A 270 -13.32 6.33 -22.74
C ASN A 270 -13.92 7.69 -22.36
N GLN A 271 -13.47 8.75 -23.08
CA GLN A 271 -13.92 10.13 -22.92
C GLN A 271 -13.80 10.67 -21.48
N VAL A 272 -12.71 10.34 -20.78
CA VAL A 272 -12.48 10.80 -19.41
C VAL A 272 -12.12 12.27 -19.41
N SER A 273 -12.82 13.04 -18.58
CA SER A 273 -12.54 14.47 -18.36
C SER A 273 -12.23 14.73 -16.89
N VAL A 274 -11.14 15.47 -16.65
CA VAL A 274 -10.65 15.83 -15.30
C VAL A 274 -10.15 17.26 -15.36
N ASP A 275 -10.50 18.05 -14.37
CA ASP A 275 -10.02 19.42 -14.20
C ASP A 275 -9.64 19.65 -12.73
N ALA A 276 -8.77 20.61 -12.45
CA ALA A 276 -8.46 21.05 -11.11
C ALA A 276 -8.07 22.53 -11.10
N ALA A 277 -8.61 23.27 -10.12
CA ALA A 277 -8.33 24.68 -9.90
C ALA A 277 -7.09 24.88 -9.00
N GLU A 278 -6.62 26.12 -8.90
CA GLU A 278 -5.54 26.51 -7.99
C GLU A 278 -5.94 26.22 -6.53
N GLY A 279 -5.06 25.53 -5.80
CA GLY A 279 -5.29 25.18 -4.39
C GLY A 279 -6.31 24.05 -4.19
N GLU A 280 -6.81 23.43 -5.26
CA GLU A 280 -7.79 22.37 -5.17
C GLU A 280 -7.11 20.99 -5.11
N ILE A 281 -7.63 20.11 -4.22
CA ILE A 281 -7.31 18.68 -4.21
C ILE A 281 -8.51 17.93 -4.80
N VAL A 282 -8.32 17.40 -6.00
CA VAL A 282 -9.31 16.57 -6.69
C VAL A 282 -9.01 15.11 -6.42
N GLY A 283 -9.86 14.43 -5.66
CA GLY A 283 -9.78 12.99 -5.42
C GLY A 283 -10.27 12.20 -6.63
N VAL A 284 -9.66 11.04 -6.89
CA VAL A 284 -10.13 10.10 -7.92
C VAL A 284 -10.34 8.73 -7.28
N ALA A 285 -11.60 8.33 -7.16
CA ALA A 285 -12.05 7.05 -6.64
C ALA A 285 -12.38 6.07 -7.76
N GLY A 286 -12.34 4.76 -7.47
CA GLY A 286 -12.73 3.70 -8.40
C GLY A 286 -12.12 2.36 -8.02
N LEU A 287 -12.67 1.27 -8.55
CA LEU A 287 -12.12 -0.07 -8.34
C LEU A 287 -10.80 -0.27 -9.10
N LEU A 288 -10.07 -1.33 -8.76
CA LEU A 288 -8.86 -1.72 -9.49
C LEU A 288 -9.21 -1.94 -10.98
N GLY A 289 -8.44 -1.29 -11.87
CA GLY A 289 -8.68 -1.34 -13.31
C GLY A 289 -9.75 -0.36 -13.82
N SER A 290 -10.28 0.52 -12.97
CA SER A 290 -11.28 1.54 -13.37
C SER A 290 -10.72 2.65 -14.28
N GLY A 291 -9.39 2.72 -14.51
CA GLY A 291 -8.77 3.72 -15.37
C GLY A 291 -8.14 4.92 -14.63
N ARG A 292 -8.08 4.90 -13.29
CA ARG A 292 -7.50 5.99 -12.46
C ARG A 292 -6.05 6.27 -12.82
N THR A 293 -5.17 5.28 -12.64
CA THR A 293 -3.73 5.36 -12.98
C THR A 293 -3.51 5.65 -14.45
N GLU A 294 -4.32 5.04 -15.34
CA GLU A 294 -4.26 5.31 -16.78
C GLU A 294 -4.58 6.77 -17.12
N THR A 295 -5.53 7.39 -16.41
CA THR A 295 -5.85 8.82 -16.55
C THR A 295 -4.66 9.69 -16.14
N ALA A 296 -4.05 9.42 -14.98
CA ALA A 296 -2.86 10.11 -14.51
C ALA A 296 -1.70 10.00 -15.50
N ARG A 297 -1.43 8.78 -15.97
CA ARG A 297 -0.36 8.49 -16.95
C ARG A 297 -0.61 9.14 -18.29
N ALA A 298 -1.87 9.22 -18.73
CA ALA A 298 -2.26 9.92 -19.97
C ALA A 298 -2.03 11.43 -19.86
N ILE A 299 -2.45 12.06 -18.76
CA ILE A 299 -2.22 13.50 -18.51
C ILE A 299 -0.71 13.81 -18.46
N PHE A 300 0.08 12.95 -17.84
CA PHE A 300 1.53 13.10 -17.72
C PHE A 300 2.30 12.71 -19.01
N GLY A 301 1.62 12.14 -20.02
CA GLY A 301 2.24 11.71 -21.28
C GLY A 301 3.12 10.47 -21.15
N ALA A 302 2.98 9.69 -20.07
CA ALA A 302 3.59 8.37 -19.94
C ALA A 302 2.89 7.37 -20.86
N ASP A 303 1.58 7.55 -21.07
CA ASP A 303 0.74 6.79 -21.96
C ASP A 303 0.18 7.68 -23.07
N LYS A 304 0.22 7.22 -24.33
CA LYS A 304 -0.32 7.97 -25.47
C LYS A 304 -1.84 7.91 -25.47
N ILE A 305 -2.48 9.07 -25.63
CA ILE A 305 -3.91 9.18 -25.89
C ILE A 305 -4.20 9.05 -27.39
N GLU A 306 -5.36 8.51 -27.74
CA GLU A 306 -5.85 8.41 -29.12
C GLU A 306 -6.62 9.67 -29.50
N SER A 307 -7.40 10.22 -28.56
CA SER A 307 -8.14 11.48 -28.71
C SER A 307 -8.30 12.18 -27.35
N GLY A 308 -8.70 13.44 -27.41
CA GLY A 308 -8.85 14.31 -26.26
C GLY A 308 -7.84 15.45 -26.26
N GLU A 309 -8.05 16.41 -25.38
CA GLU A 309 -7.25 17.62 -25.28
C GLU A 309 -6.86 17.89 -23.82
N ILE A 310 -5.69 18.44 -23.62
CA ILE A 310 -5.19 18.88 -22.32
C ILE A 310 -4.87 20.38 -22.39
N TYR A 311 -5.31 21.11 -21.38
CA TYR A 311 -5.05 22.54 -21.22
C TYR A 311 -4.35 22.77 -19.88
N LEU A 312 -3.39 23.69 -19.88
CA LEU A 312 -2.71 24.17 -18.67
C LEU A 312 -2.76 25.70 -18.68
N ASP A 313 -3.27 26.30 -17.61
CA ASP A 313 -3.52 27.76 -17.51
C ASP A 313 -4.32 28.30 -18.72
N GLY A 314 -5.39 27.58 -19.13
CA GLY A 314 -6.23 27.93 -20.28
C GLY A 314 -5.59 27.73 -21.67
N LYS A 315 -4.31 27.30 -21.75
CA LYS A 315 -3.59 27.11 -23.01
C LYS A 315 -3.53 25.65 -23.42
N PRO A 316 -3.76 25.30 -24.68
CA PRO A 316 -3.60 23.93 -25.15
C PRO A 316 -2.19 23.40 -24.87
N LEU A 317 -2.12 22.24 -24.23
CA LEU A 317 -0.89 21.57 -23.87
C LEU A 317 -0.74 20.27 -24.67
N ARG A 318 0.27 20.18 -25.51
CA ARG A 318 0.60 18.95 -26.24
C ARG A 318 1.64 18.15 -25.47
N VAL A 319 1.19 17.13 -24.79
CA VAL A 319 2.05 16.20 -24.03
C VAL A 319 2.29 14.95 -24.87
N ARG A 320 3.50 14.76 -25.37
CA ARG A 320 3.91 13.57 -26.15
C ARG A 320 4.80 12.62 -25.34
N SER A 321 5.32 13.12 -24.24
CA SER A 321 6.25 12.40 -23.37
C SER A 321 6.23 12.99 -21.95
N PRO A 322 6.66 12.24 -20.91
CA PRO A 322 6.86 12.75 -19.56
C PRO A 322 7.78 13.99 -19.52
N ARG A 323 8.75 14.06 -20.43
CA ARG A 323 9.66 15.20 -20.53
C ARG A 323 8.93 16.50 -20.89
N ASP A 324 7.93 16.42 -21.76
CA ASP A 324 7.11 17.57 -22.12
C ASP A 324 6.25 18.03 -20.95
N ALA A 325 5.63 17.08 -20.25
CA ALA A 325 4.85 17.33 -19.02
C ALA A 325 5.70 18.06 -17.97
N ILE A 326 6.88 17.53 -17.64
CA ILE A 326 7.80 18.12 -16.65
C ILE A 326 8.23 19.54 -17.05
N LYS A 327 8.53 19.78 -18.32
CA LYS A 327 8.89 21.13 -18.82
C LYS A 327 7.74 22.13 -18.69
N SER A 328 6.51 21.65 -18.81
CA SER A 328 5.31 22.48 -18.71
C SER A 328 4.86 22.75 -17.28
N GLY A 329 5.50 22.09 -16.29
CA GLY A 329 5.19 22.27 -14.88
C GLY A 329 4.23 21.22 -14.31
N LEU A 330 4.08 20.07 -14.97
CA LEU A 330 3.38 18.92 -14.38
C LEU A 330 4.36 18.06 -13.59
N ALA A 331 3.89 17.48 -12.49
CA ALA A 331 4.61 16.52 -11.67
C ALA A 331 3.75 15.27 -11.45
N PHE A 332 4.39 14.10 -11.37
CA PHE A 332 3.69 12.82 -11.20
C PHE A 332 4.44 11.90 -10.24
N LEU A 333 3.78 11.56 -9.14
CA LEU A 333 4.22 10.55 -8.21
C LEU A 333 3.45 9.27 -8.52
N SER A 334 4.17 8.22 -8.95
CA SER A 334 3.57 6.94 -9.37
C SER A 334 3.24 6.02 -8.20
N GLU A 335 2.29 5.12 -8.41
CA GLU A 335 1.84 4.11 -7.46
C GLU A 335 2.98 3.20 -6.99
N ASP A 336 3.78 2.66 -7.93
CA ASP A 336 4.89 1.76 -7.58
C ASP A 336 6.16 2.55 -7.25
N ARG A 337 6.28 2.92 -5.96
CA ARG A 337 7.45 3.61 -5.43
C ARG A 337 8.74 2.85 -5.70
N LYS A 338 8.74 1.50 -5.58
CA LYS A 338 9.95 0.67 -5.66
C LYS A 338 10.42 0.47 -7.10
N ALA A 339 9.49 0.23 -8.02
CA ALA A 339 9.82 -0.05 -9.43
C ALA A 339 9.96 1.21 -10.28
N GLU A 340 9.09 2.21 -10.08
CA GLU A 340 9.04 3.43 -10.90
C GLU A 340 9.51 4.68 -10.16
N GLY A 341 9.42 4.70 -8.84
CA GLY A 341 9.68 5.90 -8.03
C GLY A 341 11.16 6.10 -7.73
N ILE A 342 11.74 5.27 -6.86
CA ILE A 342 13.12 5.40 -6.38
C ILE A 342 14.12 4.69 -7.29
N ILE A 343 15.36 5.20 -7.29
CA ILE A 343 16.51 4.45 -7.82
C ILE A 343 17.29 3.94 -6.60
N PRO A 344 17.15 2.66 -6.21
CA PRO A 344 17.57 2.15 -4.90
C PRO A 344 19.05 2.32 -4.58
N GLU A 345 19.91 2.21 -5.60
CA GLU A 345 21.37 2.32 -5.44
C GLU A 345 21.89 3.76 -5.37
N LEU A 346 21.06 4.74 -5.77
CA LEU A 346 21.41 6.15 -5.67
C LEU A 346 21.12 6.71 -4.27
N SER A 347 21.85 7.76 -3.93
CA SER A 347 21.70 8.49 -2.67
C SER A 347 20.37 9.27 -2.60
N VAL A 348 20.02 9.74 -1.41
CA VAL A 348 18.93 10.69 -1.17
C VAL A 348 19.09 11.93 -2.03
N ARG A 349 20.30 12.51 -2.08
CA ARG A 349 20.68 13.66 -2.91
C ARG A 349 20.33 13.43 -4.38
N GLU A 350 20.81 12.33 -4.95
CA GLU A 350 20.64 12.01 -6.36
C GLU A 350 19.16 11.74 -6.69
N ASN A 351 18.46 11.00 -5.86
CA ASN A 351 17.03 10.75 -6.04
C ASN A 351 16.21 12.04 -5.96
N LEU A 352 16.47 12.90 -4.99
CA LEU A 352 15.76 14.16 -4.79
C LEU A 352 15.96 15.10 -5.98
N THR A 353 17.18 15.21 -6.51
CA THR A 353 17.49 16.20 -7.53
C THR A 353 17.33 15.69 -8.97
N LEU A 354 16.90 14.44 -9.16
CA LEU A 354 16.83 13.77 -10.46
C LEU A 354 16.03 14.59 -11.50
N ALA A 355 14.86 15.09 -11.14
CA ALA A 355 14.02 15.90 -12.03
C ALA A 355 14.62 17.28 -12.32
N ALA A 356 15.46 17.80 -11.44
CA ALA A 356 16.09 19.11 -11.57
C ALA A 356 17.46 19.05 -12.27
N LEU A 357 18.03 17.86 -12.55
CA LEU A 357 19.35 17.70 -13.16
C LEU A 357 19.59 18.57 -14.39
N PRO A 358 18.65 18.72 -15.36
CA PRO A 358 18.87 19.59 -16.52
C PRO A 358 19.12 21.04 -16.14
N ALA A 359 18.51 21.56 -15.07
CA ALA A 359 18.72 22.93 -14.60
C ALA A 359 20.00 23.09 -13.75
N LEU A 360 20.47 21.98 -13.15
CA LEU A 360 21.69 21.92 -12.33
C LEU A 360 22.95 21.66 -13.15
N THR A 361 22.80 21.29 -14.44
CA THR A 361 23.90 20.86 -15.29
C THR A 361 24.31 22.02 -16.24
N LYS A 362 25.60 22.34 -16.24
CA LYS A 362 26.22 23.27 -17.21
C LYS A 362 27.40 22.58 -17.87
N PHE A 363 27.42 22.55 -19.20
CA PHE A 363 28.46 21.84 -19.99
C PHE A 363 28.65 20.37 -19.61
N GLY A 364 27.56 19.66 -19.25
CA GLY A 364 27.61 18.25 -18.86
C GLY A 364 28.02 18.00 -17.39
N ILE A 365 28.35 19.05 -16.65
CA ILE A 365 28.80 18.94 -15.24
C ILE A 365 27.68 19.44 -14.33
N VAL A 366 27.32 18.60 -13.32
CA VAL A 366 26.33 18.97 -12.30
C VAL A 366 26.97 19.86 -11.24
N SER A 367 26.32 21.00 -10.95
CA SER A 367 26.76 21.91 -9.89
C SER A 367 26.45 21.33 -8.52
N ARG A 368 27.45 20.77 -7.85
CA ARG A 368 27.30 20.20 -6.49
C ARG A 368 26.81 21.20 -5.46
N ALA A 369 27.25 22.45 -5.54
CA ALA A 369 26.84 23.50 -4.61
C ALA A 369 25.33 23.79 -4.70
N LYS A 370 24.80 23.98 -5.93
CA LYS A 370 23.35 24.17 -6.16
C LYS A 370 22.54 22.93 -5.78
N GLN A 371 23.09 21.74 -6.06
CA GLN A 371 22.46 20.48 -5.68
C GLN A 371 22.34 20.37 -4.16
N GLN A 372 23.40 20.70 -3.42
CA GLN A 372 23.43 20.68 -1.96
C GLN A 372 22.40 21.64 -1.37
N GLU A 373 22.34 22.87 -1.86
CA GLU A 373 21.37 23.89 -1.43
C GLU A 373 19.92 23.39 -1.55
N ILE A 374 19.58 22.79 -2.71
CA ILE A 374 18.24 22.23 -2.93
C ILE A 374 17.96 21.10 -1.94
N VAL A 375 18.91 20.17 -1.77
CA VAL A 375 18.76 19.01 -0.90
C VAL A 375 18.55 19.43 0.55
N GLU A 376 19.40 20.32 1.08
CA GLU A 376 19.27 20.81 2.45
C GLU A 376 17.93 21.52 2.70
N ARG A 377 17.51 22.36 1.76
CA ARG A 377 16.23 23.07 1.82
C ARG A 377 15.05 22.07 1.90
N PHE A 378 15.00 21.07 1.02
CA PHE A 378 13.87 20.14 0.98
C PHE A 378 13.94 19.07 2.06
N MET A 379 15.12 18.62 2.46
CA MET A 379 15.25 17.72 3.61
C MET A 379 14.71 18.37 4.88
N LYS A 380 15.04 19.67 5.09
CA LYS A 380 14.54 20.43 6.24
C LYS A 380 13.03 20.70 6.12
N ARG A 381 12.55 21.14 4.94
CA ARG A 381 11.15 21.52 4.72
C ARG A 381 10.20 20.33 4.92
N LEU A 382 10.58 19.15 4.43
CA LEU A 382 9.73 17.95 4.47
C LEU A 382 10.06 17.02 5.64
N GLY A 383 10.97 17.42 6.53
CA GLY A 383 11.36 16.61 7.68
C GLY A 383 11.91 15.22 7.28
N ILE A 384 12.72 15.15 6.20
CA ILE A 384 13.28 13.89 5.73
C ILE A 384 14.35 13.40 6.71
N LYS A 385 14.09 12.27 7.36
CA LYS A 385 15.00 11.65 8.33
C LYS A 385 15.99 10.75 7.59
N ALA A 386 17.22 11.24 7.40
CA ALA A 386 18.35 10.52 6.86
C ALA A 386 19.62 10.88 7.63
N THR A 387 20.58 9.96 7.74
CA THR A 387 21.87 10.21 8.42
C THR A 387 22.74 11.20 7.67
N SER A 388 22.63 11.21 6.33
CA SER A 388 23.26 12.18 5.43
C SER A 388 22.52 12.20 4.08
N ALA A 389 22.75 13.25 3.30
CA ALA A 389 22.23 13.33 1.93
C ALA A 389 22.83 12.26 0.99
N ASP A 390 23.98 11.71 1.33
CA ASP A 390 24.68 10.67 0.55
C ASP A 390 24.28 9.24 0.96
N GLN A 391 23.40 9.08 1.97
CA GLN A 391 22.81 7.78 2.34
C GLN A 391 22.01 7.21 1.17
N LYS A 392 22.10 5.91 0.91
CA LYS A 392 21.31 5.24 -0.13
C LYS A 392 19.83 5.28 0.21
N ILE A 393 18.98 5.63 -0.76
CA ILE A 393 17.54 5.80 -0.53
C ILE A 393 16.87 4.51 -0.06
N ARG A 394 17.36 3.34 -0.48
CA ARG A 394 16.81 2.02 -0.07
C ARG A 394 16.91 1.76 1.44
N GLU A 395 17.80 2.48 2.14
CA GLU A 395 18.01 2.34 3.59
C GLU A 395 17.02 3.17 4.42
N LEU A 396 16.27 4.06 3.78
CA LEU A 396 15.24 4.88 4.44
C LEU A 396 13.95 4.08 4.65
N SER A 397 13.16 4.50 5.66
CA SER A 397 11.78 4.03 5.82
C SER A 397 10.90 4.44 4.62
N GLY A 398 9.79 3.72 4.41
CA GLY A 398 8.86 3.99 3.32
C GLY A 398 8.37 5.43 3.29
N GLY A 399 8.00 6.00 4.42
CA GLY A 399 7.56 7.40 4.53
C GLY A 399 8.66 8.40 4.15
N ASN A 400 9.92 8.17 4.56
CA ASN A 400 11.03 9.03 4.16
C ASN A 400 11.36 8.89 2.67
N GLN A 401 11.27 7.69 2.09
CA GLN A 401 11.40 7.51 0.63
C GLN A 401 10.33 8.32 -0.11
N GLN A 402 9.08 8.29 0.36
CA GLN A 402 7.97 9.03 -0.22
C GLN A 402 8.19 10.55 -0.15
N LYS A 403 8.68 11.05 0.98
CA LYS A 403 9.06 12.47 1.14
C LYS A 403 10.17 12.88 0.17
N VAL A 404 11.16 12.01 -0.08
CA VAL A 404 12.21 12.26 -1.09
C VAL A 404 11.62 12.33 -2.50
N LEU A 405 10.64 11.47 -2.83
CA LEU A 405 9.96 11.50 -4.13
C LEU A 405 9.11 12.77 -4.30
N LEU A 406 8.39 13.19 -3.26
CA LEU A 406 7.69 14.48 -3.27
C LEU A 406 8.67 15.65 -3.44
N ALA A 407 9.78 15.66 -2.70
CA ALA A 407 10.83 16.67 -2.82
C ALA A 407 11.38 16.75 -4.25
N ARG A 408 11.58 15.62 -4.94
CA ARG A 408 12.02 15.53 -6.34
C ARG A 408 11.16 16.37 -7.26
N TRP A 409 9.85 16.30 -7.06
CA TRP A 409 8.91 17.06 -7.89
C TRP A 409 8.78 18.50 -7.46
N LEU A 410 8.71 18.76 -6.16
CA LEU A 410 8.55 20.10 -5.60
C LEU A 410 9.75 21.01 -5.89
N CYS A 411 10.96 20.46 -6.06
CA CYS A 411 12.13 21.25 -6.44
C CYS A 411 12.04 21.85 -7.85
N LYS A 412 11.04 21.44 -8.65
CA LYS A 412 10.73 21.98 -9.97
C LYS A 412 9.67 23.09 -9.95
N ASN A 413 9.10 23.40 -8.78
CA ASN A 413 7.97 24.32 -8.65
C ASN A 413 6.83 23.96 -9.62
N PRO A 414 6.21 22.77 -9.50
CA PRO A 414 5.15 22.36 -10.40
C PRO A 414 3.92 23.25 -10.25
N LYS A 415 3.15 23.40 -11.33
CA LYS A 415 1.83 24.03 -11.33
C LYS A 415 0.73 23.06 -10.99
N PHE A 416 0.96 21.78 -11.33
CA PHE A 416 0.01 20.69 -11.13
C PHE A 416 0.74 19.44 -10.68
N LEU A 417 0.24 18.83 -9.61
CA LEU A 417 0.82 17.64 -9.01
C LEU A 417 -0.17 16.46 -9.06
N ILE A 418 0.23 15.39 -9.69
CA ILE A 418 -0.50 14.13 -9.72
C ILE A 418 0.10 13.20 -8.67
N LEU A 419 -0.72 12.67 -7.79
CA LEU A 419 -0.37 11.72 -6.75
C LEU A 419 -1.15 10.42 -6.96
N ASP A 420 -0.46 9.37 -7.33
CA ASP A 420 -1.06 8.05 -7.50
C ASP A 420 -0.69 7.17 -6.32
N GLU A 421 -1.66 6.87 -5.44
CA GLU A 421 -1.52 6.12 -4.19
C GLU A 421 -0.36 6.66 -3.31
N PRO A 422 -0.39 7.95 -2.91
CA PRO A 422 0.76 8.61 -2.27
C PRO A 422 1.15 8.01 -0.92
N THR A 423 0.26 7.30 -0.25
CA THR A 423 0.44 6.73 1.09
C THR A 423 0.54 5.22 1.10
N ARG A 424 0.51 4.58 -0.08
CA ARG A 424 0.55 3.13 -0.20
C ARG A 424 1.86 2.54 0.32
N GLY A 425 1.74 1.55 1.22
CA GLY A 425 2.88 0.83 1.77
C GLY A 425 3.80 1.68 2.67
N ILE A 426 3.25 2.70 3.30
CA ILE A 426 3.88 3.45 4.38
C ILE A 426 3.12 3.24 5.69
N ASP A 427 3.76 3.51 6.83
CA ASP A 427 3.14 3.38 8.14
C ASP A 427 2.15 4.52 8.42
N ILE A 428 1.29 4.30 9.43
CA ILE A 428 0.18 5.20 9.77
C ILE A 428 0.68 6.60 10.18
N GLY A 429 1.78 6.67 10.94
CA GLY A 429 2.36 7.95 11.35
C GLY A 429 2.87 8.74 10.14
N ALA A 430 3.56 8.07 9.22
CA ALA A 430 4.04 8.69 7.99
C ALA A 430 2.90 9.06 7.03
N LYS A 431 1.77 8.32 7.03
CA LYS A 431 0.56 8.70 6.27
C LYS A 431 0.06 10.07 6.68
N GLY A 432 -0.15 10.29 7.98
CA GLY A 432 -0.59 11.58 8.49
C GLY A 432 0.34 12.73 8.08
N GLU A 433 1.67 12.53 8.20
CA GLU A 433 2.66 13.53 7.77
C GLU A 433 2.60 13.84 6.26
N ILE A 434 2.34 12.83 5.41
CA ILE A 434 2.19 13.02 3.95
C ILE A 434 0.89 13.74 3.62
N GLN A 435 -0.22 13.39 4.29
CA GLN A 435 -1.52 14.03 4.08
C GLN A 435 -1.48 15.51 4.48
N GLU A 436 -0.90 15.81 5.65
CA GLU A 436 -0.67 17.19 6.10
C GLU A 436 0.16 17.98 5.09
N LEU A 437 1.24 17.39 4.58
CA LEU A 437 2.07 18.01 3.55
C LEU A 437 1.30 18.29 2.25
N ILE A 438 0.44 17.36 1.79
CA ILE A 438 -0.38 17.57 0.59
C ILE A 438 -1.34 18.75 0.79
N ASN A 439 -1.93 18.88 1.98
CA ASN A 439 -2.79 20.00 2.33
C ASN A 439 -2.04 21.33 2.36
N GLU A 440 -0.86 21.37 2.99
CA GLU A 440 -0.01 22.58 2.98
C GLU A 440 0.33 23.02 1.56
N LEU A 441 0.61 22.07 0.67
CA LEU A 441 0.90 22.36 -0.72
C LEU A 441 -0.31 22.93 -1.47
N ALA A 442 -1.49 22.35 -1.27
CA ALA A 442 -2.74 22.86 -1.84
C ALA A 442 -3.05 24.25 -1.29
N ASN A 443 -2.93 24.45 0.03
CA ASN A 443 -3.09 25.77 0.68
C ASN A 443 -2.12 26.83 0.15
N SER A 444 -0.96 26.41 -0.34
CA SER A 444 0.00 27.31 -1.01
C SER A 444 -0.32 27.61 -2.48
N GLY A 445 -1.46 27.12 -3.00
CA GLY A 445 -1.96 27.34 -4.35
C GLY A 445 -1.66 26.22 -5.34
N LEU A 446 -1.03 25.10 -4.93
CA LEU A 446 -0.74 24.00 -5.85
C LEU A 446 -2.03 23.22 -6.15
N ALA A 447 -2.36 23.05 -7.45
CA ALA A 447 -3.45 22.17 -7.87
C ALA A 447 -3.01 20.70 -7.81
N VAL A 448 -3.82 19.84 -7.19
CA VAL A 448 -3.48 18.44 -6.93
C VAL A 448 -4.56 17.49 -7.45
N LEU A 449 -4.15 16.44 -8.15
CA LEU A 449 -4.96 15.28 -8.48
C LEU A 449 -4.49 14.11 -7.63
N MET A 450 -5.34 13.63 -6.71
CA MET A 450 -5.01 12.58 -5.76
C MET A 450 -5.82 11.31 -6.05
N ILE A 451 -5.13 10.25 -6.45
CA ILE A 451 -5.72 8.92 -6.62
C ILE A 451 -5.43 8.13 -5.35
N SER A 452 -6.46 7.57 -4.72
CA SER A 452 -6.31 6.65 -3.59
C SER A 452 -7.32 5.52 -3.65
N SER A 453 -6.89 4.34 -3.24
CA SER A 453 -7.75 3.18 -2.98
C SER A 453 -8.36 3.21 -1.58
N GLU A 454 -7.81 4.04 -0.69
CA GLU A 454 -8.31 4.24 0.66
C GLU A 454 -9.36 5.36 0.65
N LEU A 455 -10.63 4.98 0.80
CA LEU A 455 -11.74 5.94 0.71
C LEU A 455 -11.68 7.02 1.81
N GLU A 456 -11.13 6.68 2.98
CA GLU A 456 -10.92 7.63 4.09
C GLU A 456 -10.03 8.80 3.66
N GLU A 457 -8.95 8.52 2.92
CA GLU A 457 -8.05 9.56 2.41
C GLU A 457 -8.75 10.51 1.43
N LEU A 458 -9.62 9.96 0.58
CA LEU A 458 -10.39 10.78 -0.37
C LEU A 458 -11.45 11.62 0.33
N VAL A 459 -12.15 11.04 1.32
CA VAL A 459 -13.19 11.74 2.08
C VAL A 459 -12.59 12.89 2.89
N GLU A 460 -11.46 12.66 3.53
CA GLU A 460 -10.81 13.64 4.38
C GLU A 460 -9.97 14.65 3.59
N GLY A 461 -9.29 14.20 2.52
CA GLY A 461 -8.28 14.98 1.81
C GLY A 461 -8.71 15.66 0.52
N SER A 462 -9.98 15.53 0.08
CA SER A 462 -10.39 16.03 -1.23
C SER A 462 -11.47 17.11 -1.15
N SER A 463 -11.33 18.16 -1.95
CA SER A 463 -12.37 19.19 -2.11
C SER A 463 -13.56 18.67 -2.94
N ARG A 464 -13.28 17.76 -3.88
CA ARG A 464 -14.25 16.98 -4.64
C ARG A 464 -13.65 15.64 -5.05
N VAL A 465 -14.49 14.65 -5.30
CA VAL A 465 -14.10 13.30 -5.69
C VAL A 465 -14.75 12.93 -7.01
N ILE A 466 -13.93 12.61 -8.01
CA ILE A 466 -14.35 12.03 -9.28
C ILE A 466 -14.38 10.51 -9.11
N VAL A 467 -15.51 9.89 -9.47
CA VAL A 467 -15.65 8.43 -9.40
C VAL A 467 -15.49 7.83 -10.80
N MET A 468 -14.60 6.85 -10.92
CA MET A 468 -14.29 6.16 -12.17
C MET A 468 -14.71 4.69 -12.13
N ARG A 469 -15.25 4.20 -13.25
CA ARG A 469 -15.59 2.79 -13.48
C ARG A 469 -15.40 2.44 -14.96
N ASP A 470 -14.75 1.30 -15.22
CA ASP A 470 -14.56 0.75 -16.58
C ASP A 470 -14.02 1.77 -17.61
N GLY A 471 -13.06 2.59 -17.16
CA GLY A 471 -12.43 3.61 -17.99
C GLY A 471 -13.28 4.84 -18.26
N GLN A 472 -14.36 5.08 -17.51
CA GLN A 472 -15.24 6.22 -17.64
C GLN A 472 -15.42 6.95 -16.31
N ARG A 473 -15.66 8.25 -16.38
CA ARG A 473 -16.13 9.03 -15.24
C ARG A 473 -17.62 8.78 -15.05
N VAL A 474 -18.01 8.16 -13.94
CA VAL A 474 -19.41 7.80 -13.64
C VAL A 474 -20.07 8.74 -12.63
N GLY A 475 -19.31 9.57 -11.94
CA GLY A 475 -19.85 10.52 -10.97
C GLY A 475 -18.84 11.54 -10.48
N GLU A 476 -19.35 12.54 -9.77
CA GLU A 476 -18.58 13.51 -9.02
C GLU A 476 -19.32 13.85 -7.73
N LEU A 477 -18.62 13.85 -6.61
CA LEU A 477 -19.11 14.20 -5.28
C LEU A 477 -18.39 15.47 -4.81
N ARG A 478 -19.13 16.40 -4.15
CA ARG A 478 -18.57 17.69 -3.69
C ARG A 478 -18.95 17.99 -2.25
N GLY A 479 -18.01 18.55 -1.50
CA GLY A 479 -18.24 19.05 -0.16
C GLY A 479 -18.91 18.01 0.75
N ARG A 480 -20.10 18.31 1.28
CA ARG A 480 -20.83 17.42 2.21
C ARG A 480 -21.35 16.12 1.61
N GLU A 481 -21.37 15.99 0.29
CA GLU A 481 -21.75 14.75 -0.41
C GLU A 481 -20.63 13.70 -0.37
N ILE A 482 -19.40 14.11 -0.07
CA ILE A 482 -18.26 13.21 -0.03
C ILE A 482 -18.36 12.37 1.24
N SER A 483 -18.70 11.08 1.09
CA SER A 483 -18.69 10.08 2.13
C SER A 483 -18.27 8.73 1.55
N GLN A 484 -17.78 7.82 2.38
CA GLN A 484 -17.40 6.48 1.93
C GLN A 484 -18.58 5.76 1.25
N ASP A 485 -19.76 5.83 1.86
CA ASP A 485 -20.99 5.20 1.32
C ASP A 485 -21.39 5.80 -0.02
N ALA A 486 -21.32 7.13 -0.18
CA ALA A 486 -21.65 7.80 -1.44
C ALA A 486 -20.65 7.43 -2.56
N ILE A 487 -19.36 7.32 -2.24
CA ILE A 487 -18.33 6.89 -3.18
C ILE A 487 -18.57 5.43 -3.60
N ILE A 488 -18.84 4.53 -2.65
CA ILE A 488 -19.14 3.11 -2.93
C ILE A 488 -20.39 2.98 -3.80
N HIS A 489 -21.44 3.71 -3.47
CA HIS A 489 -22.69 3.70 -4.24
C HIS A 489 -22.46 4.18 -5.68
N ALA A 490 -21.70 5.28 -5.86
CA ALA A 490 -21.38 5.79 -7.19
C ALA A 490 -20.50 4.82 -8.00
N MET A 491 -19.59 4.07 -7.33
CA MET A 491 -18.81 3.00 -7.97
C MET A 491 -19.67 1.85 -8.44
N ALA A 492 -20.71 1.48 -7.67
CA ALA A 492 -21.58 0.34 -7.95
C ALA A 492 -22.64 0.65 -9.02
N GLU A 493 -23.35 1.77 -8.90
CA GLU A 493 -24.54 2.07 -9.69
C GLU A 493 -24.31 3.11 -10.80
N GLY A 494 -23.26 3.92 -10.71
CA GLY A 494 -23.15 5.16 -11.47
C GLY A 494 -24.14 6.22 -10.92
N SER A 495 -23.78 7.50 -10.92
CA SER A 495 -24.68 8.53 -10.42
C SER A 495 -25.95 8.61 -11.28
N ALA A 496 -27.08 8.23 -10.69
CA ALA A 496 -28.40 8.62 -11.16
C ALA A 496 -28.61 10.12 -10.84
N GLY A 497 -27.95 11.02 -11.57
CA GLY A 497 -28.04 12.43 -11.23
C GLY A 497 -27.25 13.33 -12.17
N GLY A 498 -27.70 13.43 -13.41
CA GLY A 498 -27.16 14.34 -14.40
C GLY A 498 -28.18 14.54 -15.55
N ALA A 499 -29.47 14.59 -15.23
CA ALA A 499 -30.48 15.07 -16.17
C ALA A 499 -30.43 16.59 -16.14
N THR A 500 -29.84 17.16 -17.17
CA THR A 500 -29.93 18.54 -17.56
C THR A 500 -31.37 19.00 -17.54
N GLU A 501 -31.71 19.91 -16.63
CA GLU A 501 -32.82 20.87 -16.87
C GLU A 501 -32.39 21.75 -18.03
N GLY A 502 -33.07 21.63 -19.14
CA GLY A 502 -32.88 22.49 -20.32
C GLY A 502 -33.44 21.87 -21.59
N GLY A 503 -34.69 21.60 -21.63
CA GLY A 503 -35.40 21.15 -22.83
C GLY A 503 -36.83 21.66 -22.82
N ASP A 504 -37.01 22.80 -23.43
CA ASP A 504 -38.18 23.56 -23.81
C ASP A 504 -39.51 22.78 -23.83
N GLU A 505 -40.39 23.16 -22.93
CA GLU A 505 -41.83 22.80 -22.90
C GLU A 505 -42.59 23.71 -23.86
N ASN A 506 -42.29 23.74 -25.17
CA ASN A 506 -43.04 24.57 -26.11
C ASN A 506 -43.21 24.00 -27.52
N ASP A 507 -43.26 22.67 -27.68
CA ASP A 507 -43.52 22.08 -29.02
C ASP A 507 -44.49 20.88 -28.98
N LYS A 508 -45.59 21.01 -28.23
CA LYS A 508 -46.71 20.06 -28.27
C LYS A 508 -48.08 20.75 -28.30
N LYS A 509 -48.25 21.78 -29.15
CA LYS A 509 -49.55 22.40 -29.33
C LYS A 509 -49.94 22.71 -30.78
N GLU A 510 -49.26 22.15 -31.77
CA GLU A 510 -49.70 22.27 -33.18
C GLU A 510 -49.61 20.93 -33.91
N LEU A 511 -50.48 19.98 -33.57
CA LEU A 511 -50.85 18.84 -34.45
C LEU A 511 -52.15 18.14 -33.93
N ARG A 512 -53.19 18.97 -33.73
CA ARG A 512 -54.59 18.50 -33.68
C ARG A 512 -55.48 19.64 -34.17
N GLU A 513 -55.49 19.81 -35.49
CA GLU A 513 -56.60 20.36 -36.27
C GLU A 513 -56.11 20.56 -37.71
N GLY A 514 -56.46 19.61 -38.58
CA GLY A 514 -56.15 19.65 -40.00
C GLY A 514 -56.29 18.26 -40.60
#